data_762b2c7650073ae1772e7d436f77eb76
#
_entry.id   762b2c7650073ae1772e7d436f77eb76
#
_cell.length_a   1.000
_cell.length_b   1.000
_cell.length_c   1.000
_cell.angle_alpha   90.00
_cell.angle_beta   90.00
_cell.angle_gamma   90.00
#
_symmetry.space_group_name_H-M   'P 1'
#
loop_
_entity.id
_entity.type
_entity.pdbx_description
1 polymer ?
#
loop_
_entity_poly.entity_id
_entity_poly.type
_entity_poly.pdbx_seq_one_letter_code
_entity_poly.pdbx_strand_id
1 'polypeptide(L)'
;MYRILLPVDDDEDRARAQAAFVAGLPAADSDISVVVTHTLTSAEADAPEELRNVERVDTVKLVRDALDERGITVELAEARHPPAEGILDIAAEFEVDHVAMGSRQRSPAGKAIFGSVAQQVILKADVPVTVVGPTPD
;
A
#
# COMPACT_ATOMS: atom_id res chain seq x y z
N MET A 1 6.28 5.18 -17.29
CA MET A 1 6.44 4.11 -16.29
C MET A 1 5.10 3.66 -15.76
N TYR A 2 4.96 2.40 -15.48
CA TYR A 2 3.76 1.88 -14.84
C TYR A 2 3.82 2.20 -13.34
N ARG A 3 2.83 2.95 -12.85
CA ARG A 3 2.80 3.41 -11.47
C ARG A 3 1.88 2.57 -10.61
N ILE A 4 2.41 2.09 -9.48
CA ILE A 4 1.64 1.30 -8.52
C ILE A 4 1.59 2.03 -7.20
N LEU A 5 0.38 2.19 -6.65
CA LEU A 5 0.18 2.75 -5.31
C LEU A 5 0.13 1.60 -4.30
N LEU A 6 0.95 1.69 -3.26
CA LEU A 6 0.97 0.76 -2.14
C LEU A 6 0.51 1.46 -0.87
N PRO A 7 -0.77 1.34 -0.50
CA PRO A 7 -1.22 1.79 0.81
C PRO A 7 -0.81 0.74 1.84
N VAL A 8 0.05 1.11 2.79
CA VAL A 8 0.51 0.19 3.83
C VAL A 8 -0.08 0.59 5.18
N ASP A 9 -0.45 -0.41 5.99
CA ASP A 9 -0.89 -0.19 7.36
C ASP A 9 0.28 -0.45 8.32
N ASP A 10 0.00 -0.72 9.58
CA ASP A 10 1.03 -0.94 10.59
C ASP A 10 1.45 -2.41 10.75
N ASP A 11 0.94 -3.30 9.92
CA ASP A 11 1.30 -4.73 9.97
C ASP A 11 2.51 -5.00 9.07
N GLU A 12 3.61 -5.42 9.68
CA GLU A 12 4.85 -5.68 8.96
C GLU A 12 4.74 -6.79 7.92
N ASP A 13 4.03 -7.86 8.24
CA ASP A 13 3.89 -9.00 7.34
C ASP A 13 3.13 -8.63 6.08
N ARG A 14 2.07 -7.84 6.23
CA ARG A 14 1.33 -7.31 5.08
C ARG A 14 2.20 -6.38 4.24
N ALA A 15 2.95 -5.50 4.90
CA ALA A 15 3.84 -4.57 4.20
C ALA A 15 4.89 -5.32 3.39
N ARG A 16 5.50 -6.36 3.98
CA ARG A 16 6.47 -7.19 3.28
C ARG A 16 5.86 -7.91 2.08
N ALA A 17 4.64 -8.42 2.24
CA ALA A 17 3.94 -9.10 1.15
C ALA A 17 3.67 -8.14 -0.02
N GLN A 18 3.26 -6.90 0.28
CA GLN A 18 3.03 -5.88 -0.75
C GLN A 18 4.33 -5.54 -1.48
N ALA A 19 5.43 -5.34 -0.76
CA ALA A 19 6.72 -5.05 -1.36
C ALA A 19 7.20 -6.23 -2.23
N ALA A 20 7.05 -7.45 -1.74
CA ALA A 20 7.44 -8.66 -2.47
C ALA A 20 6.63 -8.83 -3.76
N PHE A 21 5.35 -8.50 -3.73
CA PHE A 21 4.49 -8.54 -4.91
C PHE A 21 5.05 -7.65 -6.02
N VAL A 22 5.36 -6.40 -5.69
CA VAL A 22 5.89 -5.44 -6.66
C VAL A 22 7.28 -5.89 -7.15
N ALA A 23 8.14 -6.29 -6.23
CA ALA A 23 9.51 -6.70 -6.57
C ALA A 23 9.53 -7.93 -7.48
N GLY A 24 8.50 -8.76 -7.43
CA GLY A 24 8.37 -9.94 -8.27
C GLY A 24 7.78 -9.69 -9.65
N LEU A 25 7.34 -8.47 -9.95
CA LEU A 25 6.78 -8.15 -11.26
C LEU A 25 7.87 -8.05 -12.33
N PRO A 26 7.56 -8.43 -13.59
CA PRO A 26 8.52 -8.31 -14.68
C PRO A 26 9.00 -6.86 -14.86
N ALA A 27 10.30 -6.69 -15.03
CA ALA A 27 10.93 -5.39 -15.27
C ALA A 27 10.62 -4.33 -14.19
N ALA A 28 10.44 -4.76 -12.94
CA ALA A 28 10.09 -3.85 -11.85
C ALA A 28 11.14 -2.76 -11.65
N ASP A 29 12.42 -3.08 -11.80
CA ASP A 29 13.53 -2.13 -11.60
C ASP A 29 13.67 -1.10 -12.73
N SER A 30 13.07 -1.34 -13.89
CA SER A 30 13.19 -0.45 -15.04
C SER A 30 11.88 0.23 -15.45
N ASP A 31 10.75 -0.48 -15.34
CA ASP A 31 9.48 -0.03 -15.90
C ASP A 31 8.41 0.30 -14.88
N ILE A 32 8.67 0.06 -13.59
CA ILE A 32 7.70 0.31 -12.52
C ILE A 32 8.22 1.38 -11.56
N SER A 33 7.34 2.31 -11.20
CA SER A 33 7.56 3.22 -10.10
C SER A 33 6.46 3.01 -9.07
N VAL A 34 6.78 3.22 -7.80
CA VAL A 34 5.86 2.94 -6.69
C VAL A 34 5.61 4.21 -5.90
N VAL A 35 4.35 4.46 -5.59
CA VAL A 35 3.97 5.48 -4.62
C VAL A 35 3.55 4.74 -3.35
N VAL A 36 4.20 5.03 -2.23
CA VAL A 36 3.88 4.40 -0.95
C VAL A 36 3.19 5.42 -0.06
N THR A 37 2.08 5.05 0.52
CA THR A 37 1.38 5.86 1.50
C THR A 37 0.99 5.00 2.70
N HIS A 38 0.62 5.65 3.79
CA HIS A 38 0.19 4.97 5.00
C HIS A 38 -1.32 5.06 5.15
N THR A 39 -1.95 3.93 5.50
CA THR A 39 -3.38 3.90 5.82
C THR A 39 -3.53 4.20 7.30
N LEU A 40 -4.09 5.37 7.62
CA LEU A 40 -4.26 5.81 9.00
C LEU A 40 -5.31 4.98 9.73
N THR A 41 -4.98 4.56 10.95
CA THR A 41 -5.98 4.03 11.88
C THR A 41 -6.73 5.21 12.51
N SER A 42 -7.85 4.93 13.18
CA SER A 42 -8.61 5.97 13.88
C SER A 42 -7.75 6.68 14.93
N ALA A 43 -6.93 5.93 15.66
CA ALA A 43 -6.04 6.49 16.67
C ALA A 43 -4.96 7.38 16.04
N GLU A 44 -4.40 6.94 14.91
CA GLU A 44 -3.38 7.71 14.20
C GLU A 44 -3.94 8.98 13.58
N ALA A 45 -5.20 8.96 13.12
CA ALA A 45 -5.85 10.12 12.53
C ALA A 45 -6.01 11.26 13.55
N ASP A 46 -6.14 10.92 14.83
CA ASP A 46 -6.26 11.89 15.93
C ASP A 46 -4.89 12.29 16.49
N ALA A 47 -3.80 11.68 16.05
CA ALA A 47 -2.45 12.01 16.52
C ALA A 47 -1.99 13.35 15.93
N PRO A 48 -1.03 14.03 16.59
CA PRO A 48 -0.41 15.23 16.01
C PRO A 48 0.16 14.93 14.62
N GLU A 49 0.06 15.92 13.74
CA GLU A 49 0.53 15.79 12.35
C GLU A 49 1.97 15.28 12.25
N GLU A 50 2.81 15.73 13.16
CA GLU A 50 4.22 15.32 13.21
C GLU A 50 4.40 13.82 13.38
N LEU A 51 3.48 13.16 14.11
CA LEU A 51 3.50 11.73 14.35
C LEU A 51 2.85 10.93 13.24
N ARG A 52 2.18 11.62 12.31
CA ARG A 52 1.51 11.00 11.17
C ARG A 52 2.34 11.10 9.88
N ASN A 53 3.53 11.66 9.95
CA ASN A 53 4.40 11.83 8.80
C ASN A 53 4.74 10.47 8.20
N VAL A 54 4.45 10.29 6.91
CA VAL A 54 4.65 9.02 6.20
C VAL A 54 6.10 8.54 6.28
N GLU A 55 7.06 9.44 6.28
CA GLU A 55 8.48 9.11 6.35
C GLU A 55 8.87 8.44 7.67
N ARG A 56 8.08 8.64 8.72
CA ARG A 56 8.37 8.11 10.05
C ARG A 56 7.65 6.80 10.37
N VAL A 57 6.77 6.36 9.48
CA VAL A 57 6.04 5.10 9.68
C VAL A 57 6.98 3.92 9.40
N ASP A 58 7.13 3.03 10.38
CA ASP A 58 8.06 1.90 10.29
C ASP A 58 7.79 0.98 9.11
N THR A 59 6.53 0.67 8.85
CA THR A 59 6.15 -0.18 7.71
C THR A 59 6.43 0.50 6.37
N VAL A 60 6.26 1.80 6.29
CA VAL A 60 6.62 2.58 5.09
C VAL A 60 8.12 2.53 4.85
N LYS A 61 8.92 2.71 5.90
CA LYS A 61 10.39 2.61 5.81
C LYS A 61 10.80 1.22 5.33
N LEU A 62 10.18 0.18 5.88
CA LEU A 62 10.45 -1.20 5.52
C LEU A 62 10.19 -1.45 4.04
N VAL A 63 9.05 -1.00 3.53
CA VAL A 63 8.68 -1.15 2.12
C VAL A 63 9.62 -0.36 1.22
N ARG A 64 9.90 0.90 1.57
CA ARG A 64 10.82 1.75 0.81
C ARG A 64 12.19 1.10 0.71
N ASP A 65 12.74 0.64 1.83
CA ASP A 65 14.08 0.03 1.85
C ASP A 65 14.12 -1.26 1.03
N ALA A 66 13.08 -2.09 1.13
CA ALA A 66 13.00 -3.33 0.36
C ALA A 66 12.96 -3.06 -1.15
N LEU A 67 12.23 -2.04 -1.57
CA LEU A 67 12.13 -1.68 -2.99
C LEU A 67 13.40 -0.98 -3.48
N ASP A 68 14.00 -0.12 -2.66
CA ASP A 68 15.26 0.55 -3.00
C ASP A 68 16.39 -0.47 -3.23
N GLU A 69 16.46 -1.52 -2.41
CA GLU A 69 17.45 -2.59 -2.57
C GLU A 69 17.32 -3.31 -3.92
N ARG A 70 16.12 -3.31 -4.49
CA ARG A 70 15.85 -3.91 -5.80
C ARG A 70 15.97 -2.92 -6.94
N GLY A 71 16.36 -1.68 -6.66
CA GLY A 71 16.49 -0.65 -7.69
C GLY A 71 15.17 -0.11 -8.22
N ILE A 72 14.08 -0.30 -7.46
CA ILE A 72 12.75 0.16 -7.86
C ILE A 72 12.55 1.60 -7.37
N THR A 73 12.07 2.46 -8.24
CA THR A 73 11.81 3.87 -7.91
C THR A 73 10.64 4.00 -6.94
N VAL A 74 10.86 4.71 -5.83
CA VAL A 74 9.85 4.90 -4.78
C VAL A 74 9.63 6.38 -4.52
N GLU A 75 8.36 6.76 -4.42
CA GLU A 75 7.93 8.09 -4.02
C GLU A 75 6.98 7.92 -2.84
N LEU A 76 7.03 8.82 -1.86
CA LEU A 76 6.17 8.76 -0.68
C LEU A 76 5.06 9.80 -0.79
N ALA A 77 3.86 9.42 -0.39
CA ALA A 77 2.71 10.32 -0.33
C ALA A 77 2.12 10.33 1.07
N GLU A 78 1.83 11.51 1.58
CA GLU A 78 1.21 11.64 2.90
C GLU A 78 -0.18 11.04 2.91
N ALA A 79 -0.49 10.31 3.98
CA ALA A 79 -1.80 9.71 4.16
C ALA A 79 -2.88 10.79 4.32
N ARG A 80 -4.06 10.50 3.79
CA ARG A 80 -5.23 11.37 3.88
C ARG A 80 -6.37 10.62 4.54
N HIS A 81 -7.22 11.36 5.22
CA HIS A 81 -8.36 10.83 5.96
C HIS A 81 -9.66 11.31 5.29
N PRO A 82 -10.72 10.52 5.17
CA PRO A 82 -10.82 9.11 5.63
C PRO A 82 -9.97 8.16 4.78
N PRO A 83 -9.56 7.01 5.34
CA PRO A 83 -8.55 6.14 4.67
C PRO A 83 -8.87 5.76 3.23
N ALA A 84 -10.07 5.25 2.96
CA ALA A 84 -10.40 4.79 1.60
C ALA A 84 -10.44 5.96 0.61
N GLU A 85 -11.09 7.05 0.98
CA GLU A 85 -11.16 8.24 0.13
C GLU A 85 -9.77 8.85 -0.08
N GLY A 86 -8.95 8.85 0.98
CA GLY A 86 -7.58 9.33 0.90
C GLY A 86 -6.74 8.54 -0.09
N ILE A 87 -6.86 7.22 -0.08
CA ILE A 87 -6.18 6.34 -1.04
C ILE A 87 -6.61 6.67 -2.47
N LEU A 88 -7.92 6.82 -2.69
CA LEU A 88 -8.45 7.13 -4.01
C LEU A 88 -8.01 8.50 -4.50
N ASP A 89 -7.93 9.49 -3.62
CA ASP A 89 -7.45 10.84 -3.94
C ASP A 89 -5.97 10.81 -4.33
N ILE A 90 -5.15 10.06 -3.60
CA ILE A 90 -3.74 9.88 -3.92
C ILE A 90 -3.58 9.19 -5.27
N ALA A 91 -4.36 8.16 -5.52
CA ALA A 91 -4.32 7.44 -6.80
C ALA A 91 -4.59 8.37 -7.97
N ALA A 92 -5.57 9.26 -7.83
CA ALA A 92 -5.91 10.23 -8.88
C ALA A 92 -4.83 11.30 -9.03
N GLU A 93 -4.36 11.86 -7.92
CA GLU A 93 -3.36 12.93 -7.94
C GLU A 93 -2.03 12.47 -8.53
N PHE A 94 -1.58 11.27 -8.20
CA PHE A 94 -0.31 10.72 -8.70
C PHE A 94 -0.47 9.96 -10.01
N GLU A 95 -1.68 9.91 -10.52
CA GLU A 95 -2.00 9.25 -11.80
C GLU A 95 -1.47 7.80 -11.83
N VAL A 96 -1.77 7.04 -10.78
CA VAL A 96 -1.32 5.66 -10.72
C VAL A 96 -2.13 4.77 -11.67
N ASP A 97 -1.49 3.72 -12.13
CA ASP A 97 -2.11 2.75 -13.05
C ASP A 97 -2.72 1.56 -12.30
N HIS A 98 -2.38 1.40 -11.03
CA HIS A 98 -2.71 0.19 -10.27
C HIS A 98 -2.59 0.47 -8.78
N VAL A 99 -3.48 -0.13 -7.98
CA VAL A 99 -3.40 -0.09 -6.52
C VAL A 99 -3.19 -1.51 -6.01
N ALA A 100 -2.21 -1.72 -5.14
CA ALA A 100 -1.97 -3.03 -4.53
C ALA A 100 -2.14 -2.94 -3.01
N MET A 101 -3.24 -3.50 -2.52
CA MET A 101 -3.59 -3.53 -1.10
C MET A 101 -3.11 -4.82 -0.46
N GLY A 102 -2.84 -4.78 0.84
CA GLY A 102 -2.60 -5.99 1.60
C GLY A 102 -3.92 -6.58 2.10
N SER A 103 -4.06 -7.89 2.08
CA SER A 103 -5.22 -8.55 2.65
C SER A 103 -4.94 -8.90 4.11
N ARG A 104 -6.03 -9.02 4.89
CA ARG A 104 -5.94 -9.54 6.24
C ARG A 104 -5.71 -11.05 6.20
N GLN A 105 -5.57 -11.68 7.36
CA GLN A 105 -5.39 -13.11 7.46
C GLN A 105 -6.51 -13.86 6.73
N ARG A 106 -6.18 -15.02 6.18
CA ARG A 106 -7.18 -15.88 5.56
C ARG A 106 -8.09 -16.49 6.63
N SER A 107 -9.36 -16.66 6.28
CA SER A 107 -10.29 -17.37 7.16
C SER A 107 -9.89 -18.85 7.30
N PRO A 108 -10.41 -19.58 8.31
CA PRO A 108 -10.15 -21.02 8.44
C PRO A 108 -10.53 -21.81 7.19
N ALA A 109 -11.44 -21.31 6.37
CA ALA A 109 -11.83 -21.94 5.11
C ALA A 109 -10.86 -21.61 3.96
N GLY A 110 -9.77 -20.86 4.21
CA GLY A 110 -8.79 -20.48 3.21
C GLY A 110 -9.18 -19.28 2.34
N LYS A 111 -10.29 -18.64 2.66
CA LYS A 111 -10.75 -17.47 1.91
C LYS A 111 -10.07 -16.19 2.42
N ALA A 112 -9.72 -15.28 1.51
CA ALA A 112 -9.16 -14.00 1.88
C ALA A 112 -10.19 -13.16 2.63
N ILE A 113 -9.73 -12.47 3.68
CA ILE A 113 -10.56 -11.54 4.45
C ILE A 113 -10.10 -10.13 4.11
N PHE A 114 -11.04 -9.30 3.67
CA PHE A 114 -10.77 -7.90 3.31
C PHE A 114 -11.24 -6.98 4.42
N GLY A 115 -10.42 -6.01 4.78
CA GLY A 115 -10.85 -4.94 5.68
C GLY A 115 -11.81 -3.99 4.97
N SER A 116 -12.50 -3.16 5.75
CA SER A 116 -13.47 -2.19 5.21
C SER A 116 -12.83 -1.20 4.24
N VAL A 117 -11.60 -0.77 4.49
CA VAL A 117 -10.87 0.15 3.62
C VAL A 117 -10.62 -0.50 2.26
N ALA A 118 -10.11 -1.75 2.26
CA ALA A 118 -9.86 -2.48 1.03
C ALA A 118 -11.13 -2.67 0.21
N GLN A 119 -12.25 -3.02 0.86
CA GLN A 119 -13.53 -3.17 0.17
C GLN A 119 -13.98 -1.88 -0.50
N GLN A 120 -13.88 -0.76 0.17
CA GLN A 120 -14.25 0.54 -0.38
C GLN A 120 -13.38 0.92 -1.57
N VAL A 121 -12.07 0.69 -1.47
CA VAL A 121 -11.14 0.98 -2.57
C VAL A 121 -11.46 0.10 -3.77
N ILE A 122 -11.68 -1.20 -3.57
CA ILE A 122 -12.02 -2.13 -4.66
C ILE A 122 -13.28 -1.68 -5.39
N LEU A 123 -14.30 -1.25 -4.64
CA LEU A 123 -15.59 -0.88 -5.23
C LEU A 123 -15.57 0.47 -5.93
N LYS A 124 -14.68 1.38 -5.54
CA LYS A 124 -14.70 2.77 -6.03
C LYS A 124 -13.51 3.15 -6.92
N ALA A 125 -12.48 2.32 -6.99
CA ALA A 125 -11.28 2.65 -7.77
C ALA A 125 -11.57 2.66 -9.28
N ASP A 126 -10.95 3.60 -9.98
CA ASP A 126 -11.02 3.70 -11.43
C ASP A 126 -9.89 2.91 -12.11
N VAL A 127 -9.00 2.33 -11.33
CA VAL A 127 -7.86 1.54 -11.82
C VAL A 127 -7.93 0.13 -11.23
N PRO A 128 -7.21 -0.84 -11.82
CA PRO A 128 -7.16 -2.19 -11.25
C PRO A 128 -6.65 -2.18 -9.81
N VAL A 129 -7.23 -3.04 -8.99
CA VAL A 129 -6.82 -3.21 -7.60
C VAL A 129 -6.42 -4.66 -7.39
N THR A 130 -5.20 -4.88 -6.96
CA THR A 130 -4.73 -6.20 -6.54
C THR A 130 -4.80 -6.28 -5.02
N VAL A 131 -5.27 -7.39 -4.51
CA VAL A 131 -5.22 -7.67 -3.08
C VAL A 131 -4.17 -8.74 -2.86
N VAL A 132 -3.07 -8.34 -2.22
CA VAL A 132 -1.93 -9.23 -2.01
C VAL A 132 -2.20 -10.08 -0.78
N GLY A 133 -2.22 -11.39 -0.96
CA GLY A 133 -2.43 -12.33 0.15
C GLY A 133 -1.20 -12.40 1.05
N PRO A 134 -1.34 -13.00 2.26
CA PRO A 134 -0.20 -13.18 3.15
C PRO A 134 0.85 -14.07 2.47
N THR A 135 2.13 -13.78 2.75
CA THR A 135 3.21 -14.60 2.22
C THR A 135 3.12 -16.01 2.80
N PRO A 136 3.35 -17.05 1.99
CA PRO A 136 3.40 -18.42 2.50
C PRO A 136 4.54 -18.57 3.51
N ASP A 137 4.31 -19.34 4.53
CA ASP A 137 5.33 -19.67 5.52
C ASP A 137 6.42 -20.57 4.93
#